data_992eb80b50378733f446476005ff3710
#
_entry.id   992eb80b50378733f446476005ff3710
#
_cell.length_a   1.000
_cell.length_b   1.000
_cell.length_c   1.000
_cell.angle_alpha   90.00
_cell.angle_beta   90.00
_cell.angle_gamma   90.00
#
_symmetry.space_group_name_H-M   'P 1'
#
loop_
_entity.id
_entity.type
_entity.pdbx_description
1 polymer ?
#
loop_
_entity_poly.entity_id
_entity_poly.type
_entity_poly.pdbx_seq_one_letter_code
_entity_poly.pdbx_strand_id
1 'polypeptide(L)'
;MAENLGDLYIEDGQLMRIFQERARQEEPDLCALDKNGNLVLFELKRGEVQGDTTIQVMRYAQSWGQKSYYDLNEAYAKYCDKYKLPKQELKEAHKDAFGLDSALDYVQFNREQKMIIVGSSSDSRLVSAVDYWKAQGLSIDFIPYRIYLIGDEYYFEFFSKPYDTHVNPKDRKGIIFDTNFAYDENSIWDMFLSNIRLALTDL
;
A
#
# COMPACT_ATOMS: atom_id res chain seq x y z
N MET A 1 11.34 -9.44 8.45
CA MET A 1 9.92 -9.34 8.07
C MET A 1 9.56 -8.02 7.40
N ALA A 2 10.35 -7.00 7.64
CA ALA A 2 10.29 -5.74 6.90
C ALA A 2 10.64 -5.87 5.41
N GLU A 3 11.33 -6.91 5.03
CA GLU A 3 11.72 -7.24 3.65
C GLU A 3 10.52 -7.55 2.72
N ASN A 4 9.35 -7.78 3.28
CA ASN A 4 8.26 -8.46 2.58
C ASN A 4 7.17 -7.55 1.99
N LEU A 5 7.28 -6.23 2.08
CA LEU A 5 6.33 -5.37 1.32
C LEU A 5 6.73 -5.31 -0.15
N GLY A 6 8.03 -5.43 -0.44
CA GLY A 6 8.52 -5.72 -1.78
C GLY A 6 7.99 -7.07 -2.28
N ASP A 7 7.95 -8.07 -1.41
CA ASP A 7 7.49 -9.43 -1.73
C ASP A 7 5.96 -9.52 -1.92
N LEU A 8 5.18 -8.62 -1.33
CA LEU A 8 3.73 -8.51 -1.59
C LEU A 8 3.39 -8.15 -3.03
N TYR A 9 4.35 -7.58 -3.71
CA TYR A 9 4.26 -7.09 -5.07
C TYR A 9 5.13 -7.90 -6.04
N ILE A 10 5.44 -9.14 -5.72
CA ILE A 10 6.28 -10.04 -6.53
C ILE A 10 5.82 -10.13 -7.98
N GLU A 11 4.51 -10.03 -8.24
CA GLU A 11 4.01 -10.04 -9.63
C GLU A 11 4.32 -8.74 -10.40
N ASP A 12 4.42 -7.60 -9.71
CA ASP A 12 4.60 -6.27 -10.33
C ASP A 12 6.00 -5.64 -10.03
N GLY A 13 6.80 -6.28 -9.19
CA GLY A 13 8.16 -5.84 -8.87
C GLY A 13 8.26 -4.82 -7.74
N GLN A 14 9.45 -4.26 -7.61
CA GLN A 14 9.84 -3.27 -6.61
C GLN A 14 9.02 -1.98 -6.73
N LEU A 15 8.77 -1.30 -5.62
CA LEU A 15 8.11 0.00 -5.56
C LEU A 15 9.01 1.05 -4.90
N MET A 16 9.06 2.24 -5.48
CA MET A 16 9.74 3.41 -4.91
C MET A 16 8.74 4.31 -4.22
N ARG A 17 8.86 4.49 -2.91
CA ARG A 17 7.98 5.35 -2.14
C ARG A 17 8.28 6.84 -2.37
N ILE A 18 7.21 7.62 -2.57
CA ILE A 18 7.31 9.07 -2.78
C ILE A 18 6.49 9.89 -1.80
N PHE A 19 5.60 9.25 -1.05
CA PHE A 19 4.74 9.91 -0.07
C PHE A 19 4.27 8.93 1.00
N GLN A 20 4.19 9.38 2.24
CA GLN A 20 3.64 8.60 3.35
C GLN A 20 3.08 9.53 4.42
N GLU A 21 2.01 9.08 5.08
CA GLU A 21 1.29 9.80 6.13
C GLU A 21 0.54 11.02 5.61
N ARG A 22 -0.73 10.80 5.35
CA ARG A 22 -1.65 11.87 4.96
C ARG A 22 -1.75 12.96 6.04
N ALA A 23 -1.71 14.20 5.60
CA ALA A 23 -2.05 15.36 6.41
C ALA A 23 -3.53 15.74 6.29
N ARG A 24 -4.21 15.26 5.23
CA ARG A 24 -5.59 15.57 4.89
C ARG A 24 -6.38 14.30 4.60
N GLN A 25 -7.70 14.35 4.82
CA GLN A 25 -8.59 13.20 4.56
C GLN A 25 -8.63 12.73 3.09
N GLU A 26 -8.24 13.60 2.16
CA GLU A 26 -8.29 13.33 0.70
C GLU A 26 -6.94 12.87 0.14
N GLU A 27 -6.00 12.47 0.99
CA GLU A 27 -4.69 11.97 0.59
C GLU A 27 -4.60 10.46 0.86
N PRO A 28 -3.91 9.68 0.01
CA PRO A 28 -3.63 8.28 0.30
C PRO A 28 -2.72 8.15 1.53
N ASP A 29 -2.79 7.02 2.22
CA ASP A 29 -1.88 6.76 3.35
C ASP A 29 -0.44 6.59 2.88
N LEU A 30 -0.23 6.03 1.69
CA LEU A 30 1.07 5.86 1.05
C LEU A 30 0.92 5.98 -0.47
N CYS A 31 1.94 6.58 -1.09
CA CYS A 31 2.07 6.62 -2.54
C CYS A 31 3.48 6.19 -2.96
N ALA A 32 3.54 5.35 -3.97
CA ALA A 32 4.78 4.86 -4.53
C ALA A 32 4.76 4.93 -6.07
N LEU A 33 5.91 4.76 -6.69
CA LEU A 33 6.06 4.57 -8.13
C LEU A 33 6.48 3.14 -8.44
N ASP A 34 5.94 2.60 -9.52
CA ASP A 34 6.46 1.38 -10.13
C ASP A 34 7.65 1.67 -11.06
N LYS A 35 8.28 0.64 -11.61
CA LYS A 35 9.40 0.74 -12.55
C LYS A 35 9.09 1.58 -13.80
N ASN A 36 7.82 1.68 -14.19
CA ASN A 36 7.37 2.42 -15.37
C ASN A 36 7.01 3.88 -15.06
N GLY A 37 7.12 4.30 -13.79
CA GLY A 37 6.76 5.64 -13.33
C GLY A 37 5.27 5.81 -13.03
N ASN A 38 4.47 4.74 -13.02
CA ASN A 38 3.06 4.79 -12.67
C ASN A 38 2.88 4.90 -11.17
N LEU A 39 1.80 5.56 -10.73
CA LEU A 39 1.47 5.70 -9.34
C LEU A 39 0.83 4.43 -8.76
N VAL A 40 1.26 4.04 -7.58
CA VAL A 40 0.63 3.02 -6.75
C VAL A 40 0.16 3.67 -5.46
N LEU A 41 -1.15 3.74 -5.27
CA LEU A 41 -1.81 4.44 -4.17
C LEU A 41 -2.34 3.42 -3.17
N PHE A 42 -1.98 3.57 -1.90
CA PHE A 42 -2.39 2.66 -0.85
C PHE A 42 -3.34 3.34 0.12
N GLU A 43 -4.40 2.63 0.46
CA GLU A 43 -5.27 2.92 1.60
C GLU A 43 -5.14 1.79 2.61
N LEU A 44 -4.72 2.13 3.82
CA LEU A 44 -4.46 1.19 4.90
C LEU A 44 -5.60 1.27 5.92
N LYS A 45 -6.31 0.17 6.14
CA LYS A 45 -7.42 0.08 7.10
C LYS A 45 -7.06 -0.83 8.26
N ARG A 46 -7.29 -0.31 9.46
CA ARG A 46 -7.30 -1.11 10.68
C ARG A 46 -8.63 -1.89 10.73
N GLY A 47 -8.58 -3.19 10.86
CA GLY A 47 -9.79 -4.00 10.98
C GLY A 47 -10.54 -4.19 9.67
N GLU A 48 -11.87 -4.36 9.78
CA GLU A 48 -12.73 -4.66 8.64
C GLU A 48 -12.84 -3.48 7.67
N VAL A 49 -12.63 -3.77 6.40
CA VAL A 49 -12.74 -2.79 5.32
C VAL A 49 -14.14 -2.82 4.72
N GLN A 50 -14.78 -1.66 4.67
CA GLN A 50 -16.13 -1.50 4.13
C GLN A 50 -16.12 -1.13 2.64
N GLY A 51 -17.24 -1.39 1.96
CA GLY A 51 -17.38 -1.18 0.52
C GLY A 51 -17.19 0.27 0.04
N ASP A 52 -17.39 1.27 0.89
CA ASP A 52 -17.16 2.68 0.57
C ASP A 52 -15.67 3.05 0.43
N THR A 53 -14.77 2.20 0.92
CA THR A 53 -13.31 2.38 0.76
C THR A 53 -12.90 2.35 -0.72
N THR A 54 -13.62 1.63 -1.59
CA THR A 54 -13.37 1.67 -3.04
C THR A 54 -13.56 3.07 -3.61
N ILE A 55 -14.60 3.78 -3.17
CA ILE A 55 -14.86 5.16 -3.60
C ILE A 55 -13.76 6.10 -3.08
N GLN A 56 -13.27 5.86 -1.88
CA GLN A 56 -12.18 6.64 -1.28
C GLN A 56 -10.91 6.55 -2.11
N VAL A 57 -10.46 5.34 -2.45
CA VAL A 57 -9.22 5.18 -3.25
C VAL A 57 -9.37 5.70 -4.68
N MET A 58 -10.58 5.62 -5.27
CA MET A 58 -10.87 6.23 -6.57
C MET A 58 -10.74 7.75 -6.55
N ARG A 59 -11.16 8.41 -5.45
CA ARG A 59 -10.96 9.86 -5.29
C ARG A 59 -9.48 10.21 -5.20
N TYR A 60 -8.68 9.39 -4.53
CA TYR A 60 -7.23 9.57 -4.50
C TYR A 60 -6.63 9.42 -5.89
N ALA A 61 -7.00 8.38 -6.63
CA ALA A 61 -6.54 8.17 -7.99
C ALA A 61 -6.93 9.34 -8.91
N GLN A 62 -8.14 9.88 -8.77
CA GLN A 62 -8.56 11.07 -9.49
C GLN A 62 -7.72 12.29 -9.15
N SER A 63 -7.47 12.55 -7.86
CA SER A 63 -6.71 13.72 -7.40
C SER A 63 -5.23 13.61 -7.76
N TRP A 64 -4.62 12.45 -7.48
CA TRP A 64 -3.20 12.22 -7.70
C TRP A 64 -2.88 11.95 -9.16
N GLY A 65 -3.79 11.33 -9.91
CA GLY A 65 -3.66 11.11 -11.35
C GLY A 65 -3.59 12.40 -12.18
N GLN A 66 -4.07 13.52 -11.63
CA GLN A 66 -3.96 14.84 -12.25
C GLN A 66 -2.65 15.56 -11.95
N LYS A 67 -1.82 15.01 -11.06
CA LYS A 67 -0.55 15.62 -10.69
C LYS A 67 0.46 15.49 -11.82
N SER A 68 1.11 16.61 -12.13
CA SER A 68 2.26 16.64 -13.05
C SER A 68 3.50 15.99 -12.40
N TYR A 69 4.50 15.70 -13.21
CA TYR A 69 5.81 15.29 -12.70
C TYR A 69 6.35 16.26 -11.63
N TYR A 70 6.20 17.57 -11.84
CA TYR A 70 6.70 18.58 -10.91
C TYR A 70 5.99 18.53 -9.55
N ASP A 71 4.67 18.27 -9.54
CA ASP A 71 3.90 18.07 -8.31
C ASP A 71 4.37 16.81 -7.55
N LEU A 72 4.66 15.73 -8.28
CA LEU A 72 5.19 14.50 -7.69
C LEU A 72 6.61 14.70 -7.16
N ASN A 73 7.47 15.42 -7.89
CA ASN A 73 8.82 15.74 -7.44
C ASN A 73 8.80 16.62 -6.17
N GLU A 74 7.87 17.56 -6.07
CA GLU A 74 7.67 18.35 -4.84
C GLU A 74 7.19 17.49 -3.67
N ALA A 75 6.26 16.57 -3.91
CA ALA A 75 5.80 15.62 -2.89
C ALA A 75 6.95 14.73 -2.40
N TYR A 76 7.76 14.21 -3.32
CA TYR A 76 8.94 13.42 -3.02
C TYR A 76 10.00 14.20 -2.23
N ALA A 77 10.26 15.45 -2.61
CA ALA A 77 11.21 16.30 -1.87
C ALA A 77 10.75 16.51 -0.41
N LYS A 78 9.46 16.77 -0.18
CA LYS A 78 8.88 16.87 1.18
C LYS A 78 8.99 15.54 1.94
N TYR A 79 8.77 14.42 1.27
CA TYR A 79 8.95 13.10 1.84
C TYR A 79 10.42 12.88 2.27
N CYS A 80 11.38 13.20 1.41
CA CYS A 80 12.81 13.09 1.72
C CYS A 80 13.20 13.98 2.91
N ASP A 81 12.72 15.21 2.97
CA ASP A 81 12.98 16.12 4.10
C ASP A 81 12.44 15.57 5.41
N LYS A 82 11.22 15.04 5.41
CA LYS A 82 10.57 14.46 6.58
C LYS A 82 11.32 13.25 7.14
N TYR A 83 11.78 12.38 6.26
CA TYR A 83 12.44 11.12 6.62
C TYR A 83 13.97 11.21 6.59
N LYS A 84 14.53 12.42 6.36
CA LYS A 84 15.98 12.68 6.31
C LYS A 84 16.70 11.80 5.28
N LEU A 85 16.04 11.57 4.15
CA LEU A 85 16.60 10.84 3.01
C LEU A 85 17.48 11.77 2.17
N PRO A 86 18.40 11.23 1.36
CA PRO A 86 19.19 12.02 0.41
C PRO A 86 18.29 12.83 -0.52
N LYS A 87 18.61 14.11 -0.71
CA LYS A 87 17.89 14.98 -1.64
C LYS A 87 18.34 14.69 -3.05
N GLN A 88 17.40 14.29 -3.88
CA GLN A 88 17.62 13.97 -5.28
C GLN A 88 16.36 14.33 -6.06
N GLU A 89 16.52 14.66 -7.35
CA GLU A 89 15.37 14.82 -8.22
C GLU A 89 14.66 13.48 -8.42
N LEU A 90 13.32 13.50 -8.43
CA LEU A 90 12.50 12.28 -8.45
C LEU A 90 12.90 11.30 -9.57
N LYS A 91 13.17 11.80 -10.80
CA LYS A 91 13.53 10.94 -11.92
C LYS A 91 14.89 10.25 -11.74
N GLU A 92 15.85 10.94 -11.12
CA GLU A 92 17.16 10.35 -10.83
C GLU A 92 17.06 9.32 -9.71
N ALA A 93 16.29 9.65 -8.65
CA ALA A 93 16.02 8.71 -7.58
C ALA A 93 15.27 7.47 -8.10
N HIS A 94 14.32 7.66 -9.02
CA HIS A 94 13.60 6.56 -9.67
C HIS A 94 14.53 5.68 -10.51
N LYS A 95 15.39 6.30 -11.31
CA LYS A 95 16.41 5.58 -12.10
C LYS A 95 17.28 4.70 -11.20
N ASP A 96 17.79 5.28 -10.10
CA ASP A 96 18.67 4.56 -9.17
C ASP A 96 17.93 3.45 -8.44
N ALA A 97 16.70 3.70 -7.96
CA ALA A 97 15.89 2.72 -7.25
C ALA A 97 15.59 1.47 -8.10
N PHE A 98 15.41 1.63 -9.40
CA PHE A 98 15.08 0.51 -10.30
C PHE A 98 16.25 0.04 -11.17
N GLY A 99 17.45 0.59 -10.97
CA GLY A 99 18.64 0.23 -11.74
C GLY A 99 18.48 0.43 -13.25
N LEU A 100 17.82 1.54 -13.66
CA LEU A 100 17.56 1.81 -15.07
C LEU A 100 18.82 2.38 -15.74
N ASP A 101 19.02 2.08 -17.03
CA ASP A 101 20.13 2.63 -17.82
C ASP A 101 20.00 4.16 -18.00
N SER A 102 18.77 4.66 -18.10
CA SER A 102 18.45 6.09 -18.24
C SER A 102 17.22 6.46 -17.42
N ALA A 103 17.17 7.72 -16.94
CA ALA A 103 15.99 8.24 -16.30
C ALA A 103 14.80 8.30 -17.26
N LEU A 104 13.60 8.11 -16.74
CA LEU A 104 12.36 8.29 -17.51
C LEU A 104 12.16 9.76 -17.87
N ASP A 105 11.50 10.00 -19.01
CA ASP A 105 11.04 11.34 -19.37
C ASP A 105 9.90 11.78 -18.44
N TYR A 106 9.77 13.09 -18.22
CA TYR A 106 8.73 13.68 -17.36
C TYR A 106 7.31 13.23 -17.70
N VAL A 107 7.04 13.02 -19.00
CA VAL A 107 5.74 12.59 -19.52
C VAL A 107 5.46 11.09 -19.29
N GLN A 108 6.43 10.32 -18.82
CA GLN A 108 6.26 8.91 -18.52
C GLN A 108 5.77 8.69 -17.08
N PHE A 109 5.94 9.69 -16.21
CA PHE A 109 5.44 9.59 -14.85
C PHE A 109 3.92 9.79 -14.78
N ASN A 110 3.28 9.05 -13.90
CA ASN A 110 1.86 9.17 -13.57
C ASN A 110 0.89 8.94 -14.74
N ARG A 111 1.24 8.06 -15.67
CA ARG A 111 0.34 7.71 -16.78
C ARG A 111 -0.83 6.87 -16.33
N GLU A 112 -0.56 5.98 -15.40
CA GLU A 112 -1.54 5.07 -14.84
C GLU A 112 -1.49 5.11 -13.32
N GLN A 113 -2.62 4.81 -12.69
CA GLN A 113 -2.74 4.74 -11.24
C GLN A 113 -3.24 3.36 -10.85
N LYS A 114 -2.49 2.68 -9.98
CA LYS A 114 -2.91 1.45 -9.33
C LYS A 114 -3.37 1.76 -7.90
N MET A 115 -4.53 1.27 -7.56
CA MET A 115 -5.15 1.47 -6.25
C MET A 115 -5.09 0.19 -5.44
N ILE A 116 -4.60 0.27 -4.20
CA ILE A 116 -4.46 -0.88 -3.33
C ILE A 116 -5.09 -0.57 -1.99
N ILE A 117 -6.04 -1.40 -1.62
CA ILE A 117 -6.67 -1.38 -0.30
C ILE A 117 -6.03 -2.50 0.52
N VAL A 118 -5.52 -2.16 1.71
CA VAL A 118 -4.93 -3.13 2.64
C VAL A 118 -5.76 -3.13 3.92
N GLY A 119 -6.22 -4.30 4.37
CA GLY A 119 -7.03 -4.42 5.57
C GLY A 119 -7.00 -5.81 6.19
N SER A 120 -7.35 -5.93 7.48
CA SER A 120 -7.30 -7.23 8.18
C SER A 120 -8.45 -8.18 7.79
N SER A 121 -9.54 -7.64 7.30
CA SER A 121 -10.69 -8.38 6.78
C SER A 121 -11.49 -7.51 5.82
N SER A 122 -12.38 -8.12 5.07
CA SER A 122 -13.30 -7.40 4.18
C SER A 122 -14.72 -7.92 4.34
N ASP A 123 -15.70 -7.02 4.19
CA ASP A 123 -17.05 -7.49 3.93
C ASP A 123 -17.18 -7.98 2.46
N SER A 124 -18.20 -8.77 2.19
CA SER A 124 -18.45 -9.29 0.83
C SER A 124 -18.70 -8.18 -0.20
N ARG A 125 -19.14 -7.00 0.25
CA ARG A 125 -19.40 -5.84 -0.61
C ARG A 125 -18.12 -5.23 -1.13
N LEU A 126 -17.06 -5.15 -0.28
CA LEU A 126 -15.76 -4.67 -0.73
C LEU A 126 -15.18 -5.57 -1.82
N VAL A 127 -15.16 -6.89 -1.57
CA VAL A 127 -14.62 -7.86 -2.54
C VAL A 127 -15.38 -7.78 -3.85
N SER A 128 -16.70 -7.80 -3.78
CA SER A 128 -17.58 -7.68 -4.97
C SER A 128 -17.35 -6.36 -5.71
N ALA A 129 -17.14 -5.24 -5.00
CA ALA A 129 -16.87 -3.95 -5.63
C ALA A 129 -15.49 -3.93 -6.31
N VAL A 130 -14.45 -4.44 -5.65
CA VAL A 130 -13.10 -4.55 -6.22
C VAL A 130 -13.12 -5.42 -7.48
N ASP A 131 -13.73 -6.61 -7.42
CA ASP A 131 -13.82 -7.53 -8.55
C ASP A 131 -14.60 -6.89 -9.72
N TYR A 132 -15.71 -6.21 -9.42
CA TYR A 132 -16.49 -5.51 -10.44
C TYR A 132 -15.67 -4.43 -11.15
N TRP A 133 -15.05 -3.53 -10.39
CA TRP A 133 -14.28 -2.43 -10.99
C TRP A 133 -13.04 -2.92 -11.72
N LYS A 134 -12.41 -3.97 -11.21
CA LYS A 134 -11.31 -4.63 -11.91
C LYS A 134 -11.75 -5.22 -13.25
N ALA A 135 -12.92 -5.85 -13.28
CA ALA A 135 -13.51 -6.35 -14.53
C ALA A 135 -13.89 -5.22 -15.50
N GLN A 136 -14.14 -4.00 -15.00
CA GLN A 136 -14.34 -2.80 -15.84
C GLN A 136 -13.02 -2.13 -16.27
N GLY A 137 -11.87 -2.72 -15.95
CA GLY A 137 -10.56 -2.23 -16.37
C GLY A 137 -9.89 -1.25 -15.41
N LEU A 138 -10.43 -1.03 -14.21
CA LEU A 138 -9.74 -0.26 -13.19
C LEU A 138 -8.63 -1.10 -12.56
N SER A 139 -7.45 -0.49 -12.39
CA SER A 139 -6.35 -1.10 -11.66
C SER A 139 -6.57 -0.93 -10.15
N ILE A 140 -7.33 -1.84 -9.57
CA ILE A 140 -7.68 -1.84 -8.14
C ILE A 140 -7.52 -3.23 -7.56
N ASP A 141 -6.93 -3.33 -6.36
CA ASP A 141 -6.75 -4.58 -5.64
C ASP A 141 -7.06 -4.42 -4.14
N PHE A 142 -7.50 -5.51 -3.51
CA PHE A 142 -7.59 -5.64 -2.07
C PHE A 142 -6.57 -6.68 -1.59
N ILE A 143 -5.75 -6.30 -0.62
CA ILE A 143 -4.76 -7.18 0.02
C ILE A 143 -5.14 -7.35 1.49
N PRO A 144 -5.68 -8.51 1.87
CA PRO A 144 -5.93 -8.82 3.26
C PRO A 144 -4.62 -9.09 4.00
N TYR A 145 -4.53 -8.66 5.26
CA TYR A 145 -3.44 -9.05 6.16
C TYR A 145 -3.97 -9.76 7.40
N ARG A 146 -3.12 -10.53 8.06
CA ARG A 146 -3.32 -11.10 9.37
C ARG A 146 -2.15 -10.79 10.27
N ILE A 147 -2.44 -10.67 11.56
CA ILE A 147 -1.43 -10.51 12.61
C ILE A 147 -1.53 -11.72 13.52
N TYR A 148 -0.40 -12.35 13.77
CA TYR A 148 -0.28 -13.47 14.68
C TYR A 148 0.61 -13.07 15.85
N LEU A 149 0.24 -13.47 17.05
CA LEU A 149 1.12 -13.45 18.21
C LEU A 149 1.64 -14.88 18.44
N ILE A 150 2.95 -15.06 18.32
CA ILE A 150 3.61 -16.35 18.54
C ILE A 150 4.67 -16.15 19.63
N GLY A 151 4.40 -16.69 20.85
CA GLY A 151 5.18 -16.32 22.03
C GLY A 151 4.92 -14.84 22.35
N ASP A 152 5.98 -14.04 22.39
CA ASP A 152 5.92 -12.58 22.65
C ASP A 152 6.20 -11.75 21.39
N GLU A 153 6.18 -12.36 20.20
CA GLU A 153 6.49 -11.70 18.93
C GLU A 153 5.29 -11.66 18.00
N TYR A 154 5.11 -10.52 17.28
CA TYR A 154 4.05 -10.33 16.30
C TYR A 154 4.55 -10.64 14.89
N TYR A 155 3.76 -11.41 14.16
CA TYR A 155 4.01 -11.78 12.77
C TYR A 155 2.89 -11.25 11.88
N PHE A 156 3.26 -10.66 10.75
CA PHE A 156 2.32 -10.20 9.73
C PHE A 156 2.33 -11.17 8.56
N GLU A 157 1.15 -11.56 8.12
CA GLU A 157 0.94 -12.34 6.92
C GLU A 157 0.08 -11.54 5.94
N PHE A 158 0.57 -11.40 4.73
CA PHE A 158 -0.18 -10.80 3.65
C PHE A 158 -0.58 -11.88 2.64
N PHE A 159 -1.75 -11.74 2.05
CA PHE A 159 -2.26 -12.69 1.08
C PHE A 159 -2.22 -12.08 -0.31
N SER A 160 -1.38 -12.62 -1.19
CA SER A 160 -1.58 -12.50 -2.61
C SER A 160 -2.74 -13.42 -3.02
N LYS A 161 -3.43 -13.07 -4.09
CA LYS A 161 -4.54 -13.87 -4.64
C LYS A 161 -4.22 -15.35 -4.82
N PRO A 162 -5.24 -16.20 -4.69
CA PRO A 162 -6.61 -15.88 -4.36
C PRO A 162 -6.82 -15.82 -2.86
N TYR A 163 -7.31 -14.68 -2.34
CA TYR A 163 -7.81 -14.72 -0.98
C TYR A 163 -9.10 -15.53 -0.94
N ASP A 164 -9.17 -16.42 0.02
CA ASP A 164 -10.31 -17.30 0.17
C ASP A 164 -11.50 -16.52 0.77
N THR A 165 -12.33 -15.98 -0.10
CA THR A 165 -13.53 -15.22 0.29
C THR A 165 -14.64 -16.12 0.84
N HIS A 166 -14.49 -17.44 0.72
CA HIS A 166 -15.51 -18.42 1.07
C HIS A 166 -15.26 -19.14 2.39
N VAL A 167 -14.16 -18.86 3.08
CA VAL A 167 -13.91 -19.48 4.38
C VAL A 167 -14.79 -18.82 5.43
N ASN A 168 -15.89 -19.48 5.76
CA ASN A 168 -16.70 -19.13 6.90
C ASN A 168 -15.79 -19.08 8.15
N PRO A 169 -15.73 -17.97 8.89
CA PRO A 169 -14.91 -17.88 10.12
C PRO A 169 -15.17 -19.01 11.13
N LYS A 170 -16.35 -19.62 11.08
CA LYS A 170 -16.72 -20.77 11.92
C LYS A 170 -16.07 -22.10 11.50
N ASP A 171 -15.57 -22.20 10.28
CA ASP A 171 -14.98 -23.44 9.76
C ASP A 171 -13.45 -23.46 9.91
N ARG A 172 -12.86 -22.40 10.42
CA ARG A 172 -11.41 -22.32 10.71
C ARG A 172 -11.07 -23.11 11.99
N LYS A 173 -10.92 -24.41 11.86
CA LYS A 173 -10.32 -25.23 12.93
C LYS A 173 -8.84 -24.90 13.02
N GLY A 174 -8.43 -24.17 14.06
CA GLY A 174 -7.03 -24.12 14.46
C GLY A 174 -6.39 -22.77 14.75
N ILE A 175 -7.07 -21.65 14.52
CA ILE A 175 -6.52 -20.34 14.95
C ILE A 175 -7.53 -19.69 15.88
N ILE A 176 -7.26 -19.79 17.16
CA ILE A 176 -8.02 -19.07 18.19
C ILE A 176 -7.44 -17.66 18.21
N PHE A 177 -8.20 -16.70 17.65
CA PHE A 177 -7.97 -15.31 18.00
C PHE A 177 -8.50 -15.11 19.41
N ASP A 178 -7.62 -14.87 20.36
CA ASP A 178 -8.05 -14.39 21.68
C ASP A 178 -8.51 -12.94 21.52
N THR A 179 -9.82 -12.78 21.38
CA THR A 179 -10.46 -11.47 21.26
C THR A 179 -10.46 -10.69 22.58
N ASN A 180 -9.92 -11.26 23.66
CA ASN A 180 -9.80 -10.61 24.97
C ASN A 180 -8.47 -9.87 25.18
N PHE A 181 -7.55 -9.93 24.24
CA PHE A 181 -6.38 -9.08 24.29
C PHE A 181 -6.80 -7.63 23.98
N ALA A 182 -6.76 -6.78 25.00
CA ALA A 182 -6.79 -5.34 24.83
C ALA A 182 -5.47 -4.91 24.17
N TYR A 183 -5.41 -5.04 22.87
CA TYR A 183 -4.32 -4.45 22.12
C TYR A 183 -4.40 -2.93 22.31
N ASP A 184 -3.31 -2.31 22.69
CA ASP A 184 -3.12 -0.92 22.35
C ASP A 184 -3.02 -0.86 20.82
N GLU A 185 -4.18 -0.65 20.17
CA GLU A 185 -4.31 -0.62 18.70
C GLU A 185 -3.31 0.33 18.06
N ASN A 186 -2.92 1.39 18.78
CA ASN A 186 -1.97 2.38 18.28
C ASN A 186 -0.55 1.81 18.22
N SER A 187 -0.10 1.07 19.24
CA SER A 187 1.25 0.51 19.27
C SER A 187 1.47 -0.57 18.21
N ILE A 188 0.46 -1.41 17.94
CA ILE A 188 0.53 -2.42 16.86
C ILE A 188 0.52 -1.74 15.49
N TRP A 189 -0.30 -0.72 15.33
CA TRP A 189 -0.37 0.03 14.08
C TRP A 189 0.91 0.83 13.82
N ASP A 190 1.47 1.46 14.84
CA ASP A 190 2.76 2.14 14.74
C ASP A 190 3.91 1.17 14.45
N MET A 191 3.87 -0.04 15.01
CA MET A 191 4.81 -1.11 14.69
C MET A 191 4.63 -1.61 13.24
N PHE A 192 3.39 -1.78 12.77
CA PHE A 192 3.08 -2.12 11.39
C PHE A 192 3.57 -1.05 10.43
N LEU A 193 3.25 0.23 10.68
CA LEU A 193 3.76 1.33 9.87
C LEU A 193 5.29 1.47 9.95
N SER A 194 5.90 1.19 11.10
CA SER A 194 7.35 1.20 11.26
C SER A 194 8.00 0.06 10.48
N ASN A 195 7.39 -1.12 10.46
CA ASN A 195 7.89 -2.26 9.68
C ASN A 195 7.69 -2.05 8.17
N ILE A 196 6.58 -1.45 7.77
CA ILE A 196 6.41 -0.93 6.41
C ILE A 196 7.48 0.14 6.10
N ARG A 197 7.79 1.04 7.05
CA ARG A 197 8.84 2.05 6.92
C ARG A 197 10.21 1.43 6.70
N LEU A 198 10.58 0.43 7.49
CA LEU A 198 11.89 -0.25 7.39
C LEU A 198 12.01 -1.03 6.07
N ALA A 199 10.99 -1.78 5.68
CA ALA A 199 11.00 -2.56 4.44
C ALA A 199 11.24 -1.73 3.18
N LEU A 200 10.90 -0.45 3.22
CA LEU A 200 11.02 0.47 2.10
C LEU A 200 12.22 1.45 2.24
N THR A 201 12.99 1.42 3.36
CA THR A 201 14.19 2.25 3.58
C THR A 201 15.49 1.51 3.34
N ASP A 202 15.46 0.18 3.30
CA ASP A 202 16.65 -0.66 3.03
C ASP A 202 16.81 -0.98 1.52
N LEU A 203 16.14 -0.23 0.67
CA LEU A 203 16.30 -0.13 -0.78
C LEU A 203 16.85 1.22 -1.14
#